data_cfc5746163d755ca83ead894342520c0
#
_entry.id   cfc5746163d755ca83ead894342520c0
#
_cell.length_a   1.000
_cell.length_b   1.000
_cell.length_c   1.000
_cell.angle_alpha   90.00
_cell.angle_beta   90.00
_cell.angle_gamma   90.00
#
_symmetry.space_group_name_H-M   'P 1'
#
loop_
_entity.id
_entity.type
_entity.pdbx_description
1 polymer ?
#
loop_
_entity_poly.entity_id
_entity_poly.type
_entity_poly.pdbx_seq_one_letter_code
_entity_poly.pdbx_strand_id
1 'polypeptide(L)'
;AHYILPPCGPLEKDHFSFFFGPLAVRNFGAYSAPTLPMEGGAKADWEIASELAAAIFEARGKGVPNFETPRERLDAMLRASPAGMTLAEVEQHHDGVDLGPLRPCLRDRLLTDNRLLHAAPDALLEEAARFAATLNATPSDALSLIGRRHVRSNNSWLHNSQRLVKGPDRCTLMIHPDDAAARGLADGDLARVASRVGAVEVAVEVTEDLMPGVVSLPHGWGHNRAGVSWQTAAAHAGVSLNDLTDPERYCRLSGNAVLNGTPVTVERAEEAVAAE
;
A
#
# COMPACT_ATOMS: atom_id res chain seq x y z
N ALA A 1 5.51 16.59 -3.66
CA ALA A 1 5.54 16.37 -5.12
C ALA A 1 5.72 17.72 -5.82
N HIS A 2 6.46 17.75 -6.95
CA HIS A 2 6.59 18.95 -7.79
C HIS A 2 5.38 19.08 -8.73
N TYR A 3 4.80 17.95 -9.11
CA TYR A 3 3.62 17.86 -9.96
C TYR A 3 2.58 16.98 -9.30
N ILE A 4 1.33 17.39 -9.36
CA ILE A 4 0.17 16.66 -8.86
C ILE A 4 -0.77 16.46 -10.06
N LEU A 5 -1.12 15.23 -10.33
CA LEU A 5 -2.06 14.83 -11.39
C LEU A 5 -3.32 14.25 -10.72
N PRO A 6 -4.29 15.10 -10.37
CA PRO A 6 -5.47 14.65 -9.65
C PRO A 6 -6.38 13.82 -10.56
N PRO A 7 -6.70 12.57 -10.21
CA PRO A 7 -7.71 11.81 -10.94
C PRO A 7 -9.12 12.27 -10.57
N CYS A 8 -10.07 11.90 -11.41
CA CYS A 8 -11.48 12.08 -11.09
C CYS A 8 -11.91 11.24 -9.87
N GLY A 9 -12.96 11.66 -9.21
CA GLY A 9 -13.54 10.96 -8.07
C GLY A 9 -14.17 9.61 -8.43
N PRO A 10 -14.39 8.72 -7.46
CA PRO A 10 -14.94 7.39 -7.72
C PRO A 10 -16.38 7.39 -8.27
N LEU A 11 -17.16 8.46 -8.07
CA LEU A 11 -18.51 8.60 -8.61
C LEU A 11 -18.53 9.26 -9.99
N GLU A 12 -17.40 9.77 -10.47
CA GLU A 12 -17.24 10.47 -11.76
C GLU A 12 -16.74 9.53 -12.86
N LYS A 13 -16.47 8.27 -12.54
CA LYS A 13 -16.05 7.24 -13.49
C LYS A 13 -16.83 5.96 -13.32
N ASP A 14 -16.81 5.12 -14.35
CA ASP A 14 -17.44 3.82 -14.33
C ASP A 14 -16.63 2.80 -13.52
N HIS A 15 -17.33 1.77 -13.06
CA HIS A 15 -16.77 0.65 -12.32
C HIS A 15 -17.32 -0.68 -12.82
N PHE A 16 -16.44 -1.69 -12.86
CA PHE A 16 -16.83 -3.08 -13.02
C PHE A 16 -16.30 -3.91 -11.86
N SER A 17 -17.15 -4.76 -11.28
CA SER A 17 -16.79 -5.59 -10.12
C SER A 17 -15.92 -6.77 -10.53
N PHE A 18 -14.67 -6.48 -10.95
CA PHE A 18 -13.72 -7.48 -11.43
C PHE A 18 -12.92 -8.13 -10.30
N PHE A 19 -12.49 -7.33 -9.32
CA PHE A 19 -11.51 -7.77 -8.32
C PHE A 19 -12.10 -8.73 -7.28
N PHE A 20 -13.33 -8.49 -6.86
CA PHE A 20 -14.01 -9.30 -5.84
C PHE A 20 -14.89 -10.40 -6.43
N GLY A 21 -15.09 -10.43 -7.73
CA GLY A 21 -15.86 -11.46 -8.41
C GLY A 21 -15.40 -12.90 -8.07
N PRO A 22 -14.09 -13.20 -8.06
CA PRO A 22 -13.58 -14.53 -7.69
C PRO A 22 -13.86 -14.94 -6.23
N LEU A 23 -14.22 -14.01 -5.35
CA LEU A 23 -14.57 -14.26 -3.95
C LEU A 23 -16.07 -14.35 -3.72
N ALA A 24 -16.88 -14.12 -4.75
CA ALA A 24 -18.33 -14.27 -4.67
C ALA A 24 -18.72 -15.75 -4.68
N VAL A 25 -19.89 -16.07 -4.12
CA VAL A 25 -20.43 -17.46 -4.09
C VAL A 25 -20.89 -17.96 -5.46
N ARG A 26 -21.03 -17.05 -6.43
CA ARG A 26 -21.37 -17.32 -7.84
C ARG A 26 -20.54 -16.40 -8.75
N ASN A 27 -20.37 -16.78 -10.01
CA ASN A 27 -19.86 -15.87 -11.01
C ASN A 27 -20.90 -14.75 -11.21
N PHE A 28 -20.45 -13.52 -11.06
CA PHE A 28 -21.32 -12.35 -11.12
C PHE A 28 -20.61 -11.20 -11.82
N GLY A 29 -21.29 -10.57 -12.76
CA GLY A 29 -20.83 -9.38 -13.45
C GLY A 29 -21.70 -8.19 -13.13
N ALA A 30 -21.15 -7.11 -12.62
CA ALA A 30 -21.86 -5.87 -12.38
C ALA A 30 -21.07 -4.68 -12.92
N TYR A 31 -21.78 -3.81 -13.63
CA TYR A 31 -21.26 -2.55 -14.14
C TYR A 31 -22.03 -1.40 -13.50
N SER A 32 -21.31 -0.38 -13.10
CA SER A 32 -21.85 0.88 -12.57
C SER A 32 -21.38 2.03 -13.46
N ALA A 33 -22.33 2.73 -14.08
CA ALA A 33 -22.04 3.94 -14.81
C ALA A 33 -21.63 5.10 -13.86
N PRO A 34 -20.94 6.13 -14.35
CA PRO A 34 -20.69 7.34 -13.58
C PRO A 34 -22.00 7.93 -13.06
N THR A 35 -22.02 8.30 -11.78
CA THR A 35 -23.18 8.92 -11.12
C THR A 35 -23.11 10.43 -11.18
N LEU A 36 -21.91 10.98 -11.21
CA LEU A 36 -21.64 12.41 -11.30
C LEU A 36 -20.89 12.71 -12.60
N PRO A 37 -21.10 13.90 -13.19
CA PRO A 37 -20.26 14.34 -14.30
C PRO A 37 -18.83 14.59 -13.82
N MET A 38 -17.86 14.30 -14.66
CA MET A 38 -16.46 14.63 -14.40
C MET A 38 -16.29 16.15 -14.57
N GLU A 39 -15.78 16.81 -13.54
CA GLU A 39 -15.64 18.27 -13.51
C GLU A 39 -14.19 18.74 -13.62
N GLY A 40 -14.02 20.03 -13.98
CA GLY A 40 -12.73 20.74 -13.86
C GLY A 40 -11.59 20.22 -14.71
N GLY A 41 -11.86 19.48 -15.79
CA GLY A 41 -10.81 18.88 -16.63
C GLY A 41 -10.10 17.68 -15.94
N ALA A 42 -10.71 17.12 -14.90
CA ALA A 42 -10.24 15.88 -14.30
C ALA A 42 -10.21 14.75 -15.35
N LYS A 43 -9.37 13.74 -15.11
CA LYS A 43 -9.22 12.58 -15.98
C LYS A 43 -9.31 11.30 -15.15
N ALA A 44 -9.70 10.21 -15.76
CA ALA A 44 -9.61 8.91 -15.10
C ALA A 44 -8.14 8.49 -14.91
N ASP A 45 -7.87 7.67 -13.92
CA ASP A 45 -6.50 7.22 -13.61
C ASP A 45 -5.79 6.59 -14.81
N TRP A 46 -6.53 5.82 -15.62
CA TRP A 46 -5.99 5.16 -16.80
C TRP A 46 -5.65 6.15 -17.94
N GLU A 47 -6.42 7.24 -18.07
CA GLU A 47 -6.13 8.31 -19.04
C GLU A 47 -4.83 9.03 -18.67
N ILE A 48 -4.69 9.41 -17.39
CA ILE A 48 -3.47 10.02 -16.85
C ILE A 48 -2.25 9.11 -17.12
N ALA A 49 -2.38 7.82 -16.81
CA ALA A 49 -1.30 6.86 -17.02
C ALA A 49 -0.95 6.68 -18.50
N SER A 50 -1.95 6.62 -19.39
CA SER A 50 -1.75 6.44 -20.83
C SER A 50 -1.12 7.68 -21.47
N GLU A 51 -1.57 8.87 -21.11
CA GLU A 51 -0.99 10.13 -21.61
C GLU A 51 0.45 10.32 -21.11
N LEU A 52 0.73 10.00 -19.85
CA LEU A 52 2.09 10.06 -19.33
C LEU A 52 3.00 9.05 -20.06
N ALA A 53 2.52 7.84 -20.31
CA ALA A 53 3.25 6.85 -21.07
C ALA A 53 3.49 7.33 -22.51
N ALA A 54 2.48 7.89 -23.18
CA ALA A 54 2.61 8.45 -24.52
C ALA A 54 3.72 9.52 -24.57
N ALA A 55 3.68 10.48 -23.65
CA ALA A 55 4.70 11.54 -23.57
C ALA A 55 6.13 10.97 -23.34
N ILE A 56 6.27 9.90 -22.55
CA ILE A 56 7.56 9.24 -22.34
C ILE A 56 8.04 8.54 -23.62
N PHE A 57 7.14 7.85 -24.35
CA PHE A 57 7.50 7.21 -25.62
C PHE A 57 7.95 8.24 -26.66
N GLU A 58 7.21 9.35 -26.80
CA GLU A 58 7.57 10.46 -27.68
C GLU A 58 8.92 11.08 -27.32
N ALA A 59 9.14 11.39 -26.03
CA ALA A 59 10.40 11.97 -25.54
C ALA A 59 11.62 11.05 -25.80
N ARG A 60 11.38 9.74 -25.92
CA ARG A 60 12.39 8.73 -26.24
C ARG A 60 12.50 8.45 -27.75
N GLY A 61 11.79 9.17 -28.60
CA GLY A 61 11.75 8.95 -30.03
C GLY A 61 11.18 7.58 -30.44
N LYS A 62 10.32 6.98 -29.60
CA LYS A 62 9.65 5.70 -29.85
C LYS A 62 8.22 5.96 -30.31
N GLY A 63 7.69 5.06 -31.16
CA GLY A 63 6.28 5.09 -31.53
C GLY A 63 5.39 4.91 -30.29
N VAL A 64 4.36 5.76 -30.17
CA VAL A 64 3.38 5.67 -29.08
C VAL A 64 2.49 4.45 -29.32
N PRO A 65 2.38 3.49 -28.36
CA PRO A 65 1.45 2.38 -28.46
C PRO A 65 -0.01 2.87 -28.50
N ASN A 66 -0.87 2.14 -29.19
CA ASN A 66 -2.30 2.33 -29.02
C ASN A 66 -2.72 1.75 -27.66
N PHE A 67 -3.18 2.59 -26.76
CA PHE A 67 -3.67 2.17 -25.43
C PHE A 67 -5.16 1.83 -25.54
N GLU A 68 -5.45 0.54 -25.38
CA GLU A 68 -6.81 0.04 -25.28
C GLU A 68 -7.49 0.63 -24.02
N THR A 69 -8.71 1.13 -24.16
CA THR A 69 -9.47 1.62 -23.01
C THR A 69 -9.91 0.49 -22.10
N PRO A 70 -10.13 0.71 -20.79
CA PRO A 70 -10.67 -0.29 -19.89
C PRO A 70 -12.00 -0.90 -20.38
N ARG A 71 -12.84 -0.11 -21.02
CA ARG A 71 -14.12 -0.56 -21.58
C ARG A 71 -13.93 -1.52 -22.77
N GLU A 72 -13.07 -1.19 -23.71
CA GLU A 72 -12.73 -2.08 -24.85
C GLU A 72 -12.16 -3.39 -24.35
N ARG A 73 -11.21 -3.32 -23.40
CA ARG A 73 -10.59 -4.50 -22.82
C ARG A 73 -11.59 -5.37 -22.05
N LEU A 74 -12.48 -4.75 -21.28
CA LEU A 74 -13.52 -5.45 -20.54
C LEU A 74 -14.53 -6.12 -21.49
N ASP A 75 -14.97 -5.44 -22.55
CA ASP A 75 -15.86 -6.02 -23.55
C ASP A 75 -15.20 -7.24 -24.24
N ALA A 76 -13.94 -7.12 -24.62
CA ALA A 76 -13.19 -8.23 -25.19
C ALA A 76 -13.07 -9.42 -24.22
N MET A 77 -12.80 -9.16 -22.94
CA MET A 77 -12.74 -10.21 -21.91
C MET A 77 -14.09 -10.89 -21.67
N LEU A 78 -15.18 -10.14 -21.63
CA LEU A 78 -16.53 -10.68 -21.48
C LEU A 78 -16.92 -11.56 -22.67
N ARG A 79 -16.63 -11.13 -23.90
CA ARG A 79 -16.86 -11.93 -25.13
C ARG A 79 -16.04 -13.22 -25.15
N ALA A 80 -14.81 -13.16 -24.66
CA ALA A 80 -13.92 -14.33 -24.60
C ALA A 80 -14.25 -15.26 -23.41
N SER A 81 -15.08 -14.84 -22.48
CA SER A 81 -15.50 -15.65 -21.34
C SER A 81 -16.50 -16.74 -21.75
N PRO A 82 -16.71 -17.78 -20.92
CA PRO A 82 -17.74 -18.78 -21.19
C PRO A 82 -19.17 -18.22 -21.31
N ALA A 83 -19.42 -17.02 -20.74
CA ALA A 83 -20.71 -16.35 -20.86
C ALA A 83 -20.94 -15.74 -22.26
N GLY A 84 -19.87 -15.38 -22.98
CA GLY A 84 -19.94 -14.82 -24.33
C GLY A 84 -20.66 -13.49 -24.45
N MET A 85 -20.84 -12.78 -23.33
CA MET A 85 -21.59 -11.53 -23.26
C MET A 85 -20.75 -10.34 -23.69
N THR A 86 -21.43 -9.28 -24.12
CA THR A 86 -20.85 -7.95 -24.35
C THR A 86 -20.96 -7.10 -23.09
N LEU A 87 -20.13 -6.07 -22.97
CA LEU A 87 -20.29 -5.08 -21.91
C LEU A 87 -21.65 -4.35 -22.01
N ALA A 88 -22.09 -4.06 -23.22
CA ALA A 88 -23.38 -3.40 -23.46
C ALA A 88 -24.58 -4.23 -22.96
N GLU A 89 -24.49 -5.56 -23.03
CA GLU A 89 -25.53 -6.44 -22.44
C GLU A 89 -25.48 -6.39 -20.92
N VAL A 90 -24.27 -6.38 -20.30
CA VAL A 90 -24.14 -6.26 -18.83
C VAL A 90 -24.68 -4.91 -18.33
N GLU A 91 -24.45 -3.83 -19.06
CA GLU A 91 -24.96 -2.48 -18.73
C GLU A 91 -26.49 -2.38 -18.63
N GLN A 92 -27.22 -3.26 -19.31
CA GLN A 92 -28.67 -3.29 -19.25
C GLN A 92 -29.22 -3.88 -17.94
N HIS A 93 -28.35 -4.49 -17.13
CA HIS A 93 -28.73 -5.14 -15.89
C HIS A 93 -28.27 -4.34 -14.67
N HIS A 94 -29.13 -3.50 -14.11
CA HIS A 94 -28.80 -2.66 -12.95
C HIS A 94 -28.34 -3.46 -11.72
N ASP A 95 -28.93 -4.64 -11.52
CA ASP A 95 -28.59 -5.52 -10.39
C ASP A 95 -27.43 -6.48 -10.70
N GLY A 96 -26.81 -6.32 -11.89
CA GLY A 96 -25.78 -7.20 -12.41
C GLY A 96 -26.31 -8.51 -13.00
N VAL A 97 -25.42 -9.32 -13.53
CA VAL A 97 -25.72 -10.56 -14.24
C VAL A 97 -25.16 -11.75 -13.50
N ASP A 98 -26.02 -12.75 -13.25
CA ASP A 98 -25.58 -14.06 -12.76
C ASP A 98 -24.95 -14.86 -13.92
N LEU A 99 -23.65 -15.04 -13.88
CA LEU A 99 -22.86 -15.79 -14.88
C LEU A 99 -22.71 -17.27 -14.51
N GLY A 100 -23.51 -17.76 -13.58
CA GLY A 100 -23.60 -19.15 -13.18
C GLY A 100 -22.75 -19.53 -11.95
N PRO A 101 -22.84 -20.79 -11.52
CA PRO A 101 -22.13 -21.28 -10.36
C PRO A 101 -20.62 -21.32 -10.55
N LEU A 102 -19.88 -21.15 -9.47
CA LEU A 102 -18.45 -21.44 -9.46
C LEU A 102 -18.22 -22.91 -9.73
N ARG A 103 -17.24 -23.21 -10.56
CA ARG A 103 -16.81 -24.59 -10.88
C ARG A 103 -15.30 -24.71 -10.67
N PRO A 104 -14.80 -25.84 -10.16
CA PRO A 104 -13.38 -26.11 -10.14
C PRO A 104 -12.81 -26.01 -11.56
N CYS A 105 -11.86 -25.12 -11.78
CA CYS A 105 -11.28 -24.88 -13.12
C CYS A 105 -9.75 -24.81 -13.11
N LEU A 106 -9.08 -25.12 -11.99
CA LEU A 106 -7.64 -24.98 -11.86
C LEU A 106 -6.89 -25.69 -12.99
N ARG A 107 -7.25 -26.95 -13.25
CA ARG A 107 -6.58 -27.77 -14.26
C ARG A 107 -6.66 -27.19 -15.68
N ASP A 108 -7.82 -26.62 -16.01
CA ASP A 108 -8.08 -26.03 -17.34
C ASP A 108 -7.41 -24.65 -17.49
N ARG A 109 -7.07 -24.01 -16.36
CA ARG A 109 -6.42 -22.70 -16.30
C ARG A 109 -4.91 -22.75 -16.20
N LEU A 110 -4.32 -23.93 -16.02
CA LEU A 110 -2.86 -24.08 -16.03
C LEU A 110 -2.32 -23.90 -17.45
N LEU A 111 -1.43 -22.92 -17.61
CA LEU A 111 -0.80 -22.57 -18.88
C LEU A 111 0.59 -23.22 -19.06
N THR A 112 1.05 -24.00 -18.08
CA THR A 112 2.29 -24.76 -18.17
C THR A 112 2.15 -25.90 -19.18
N ASP A 113 3.20 -26.21 -19.93
CA ASP A 113 3.18 -27.23 -20.98
C ASP A 113 2.75 -28.61 -20.46
N ASN A 114 3.15 -28.95 -19.25
CA ASN A 114 2.82 -30.20 -18.57
C ASN A 114 1.53 -30.17 -17.76
N ARG A 115 0.81 -29.01 -17.72
CA ARG A 115 -0.40 -28.80 -16.91
C ARG A 115 -0.20 -29.08 -15.42
N LEU A 116 1.01 -28.86 -14.90
CA LEU A 116 1.35 -29.02 -13.48
C LEU A 116 1.70 -27.65 -12.87
N LEU A 117 1.49 -27.54 -11.56
CA LEU A 117 1.97 -26.41 -10.78
C LEU A 117 3.47 -26.59 -10.52
N HIS A 118 4.25 -25.58 -10.86
CA HIS A 118 5.66 -25.51 -10.48
C HIS A 118 5.75 -25.02 -9.04
N ALA A 119 5.71 -25.95 -8.08
CA ALA A 119 5.66 -25.64 -6.65
C ALA A 119 6.99 -25.09 -6.10
N ALA A 120 8.10 -25.35 -6.78
CA ALA A 120 9.43 -24.94 -6.36
C ALA A 120 10.24 -24.40 -7.57
N PRO A 121 9.89 -23.26 -8.16
CA PRO A 121 10.70 -22.65 -9.21
C PRO A 121 12.05 -22.19 -8.64
N ASP A 122 13.10 -22.22 -9.46
CA ASP A 122 14.48 -21.93 -9.07
C ASP A 122 14.61 -20.58 -8.33
N ALA A 123 13.92 -19.54 -8.77
CA ALA A 123 13.92 -18.24 -8.10
C ALA A 123 13.45 -18.29 -6.64
N LEU A 124 12.45 -19.15 -6.33
CA LEU A 124 11.99 -19.35 -4.95
C LEU A 124 12.99 -20.16 -4.13
N LEU A 125 13.66 -21.15 -4.73
CA LEU A 125 14.67 -21.95 -4.06
C LEU A 125 15.91 -21.13 -3.74
N GLU A 126 16.35 -20.26 -4.63
CA GLU A 126 17.44 -19.32 -4.40
C GLU A 126 17.13 -18.33 -3.28
N GLU A 127 15.88 -17.83 -3.22
CA GLU A 127 15.46 -16.91 -2.15
C GLU A 127 15.34 -17.64 -0.81
N ALA A 128 14.86 -18.89 -0.80
CA ALA A 128 14.80 -19.72 0.39
C ALA A 128 16.21 -19.98 0.95
N ALA A 129 17.19 -20.24 0.09
CA ALA A 129 18.58 -20.42 0.51
C ALA A 129 19.17 -19.13 1.13
N ARG A 130 18.88 -17.97 0.54
CA ARG A 130 19.27 -16.66 1.13
C ARG A 130 18.61 -16.41 2.48
N PHE A 131 17.32 -16.69 2.59
CA PHE A 131 16.59 -16.56 3.85
C PHE A 131 17.16 -17.47 4.93
N ALA A 132 17.45 -18.73 4.60
CA ALA A 132 18.08 -19.66 5.53
C ALA A 132 19.43 -19.16 6.08
N ALA A 133 20.22 -18.48 5.25
CA ALA A 133 21.46 -17.85 5.68
C ALA A 133 21.24 -16.73 6.70
N THR A 134 20.12 -15.98 6.62
CA THR A 134 19.82 -14.91 7.59
C THR A 134 19.43 -15.46 8.97
N LEU A 135 18.86 -16.67 9.04
CA LEU A 135 18.49 -17.29 10.32
C LEU A 135 19.71 -17.64 11.20
N ASN A 136 20.86 -17.81 10.58
CA ASN A 136 22.11 -18.10 11.27
C ASN A 136 23.00 -16.84 11.47
N ALA A 137 22.49 -15.67 11.12
CA ALA A 137 23.23 -14.43 11.33
C ALA A 137 23.29 -14.08 12.82
N THR A 138 24.41 -13.51 13.25
CA THR A 138 24.55 -13.02 14.63
C THR A 138 23.51 -11.95 14.92
N PRO A 139 22.81 -12.01 16.07
CA PRO A 139 21.91 -10.95 16.47
C PRO A 139 22.65 -9.60 16.49
N SER A 140 22.02 -8.57 15.95
CA SER A 140 22.52 -7.19 16.06
C SER A 140 21.80 -6.48 17.20
N ASP A 141 22.39 -5.42 17.76
CA ASP A 141 21.71 -4.55 18.76
C ASP A 141 20.59 -3.69 18.12
N ALA A 142 20.44 -3.76 16.82
CA ALA A 142 19.38 -3.06 16.11
C ALA A 142 18.03 -3.74 16.37
N LEU A 143 17.02 -2.91 16.66
CA LEU A 143 15.64 -3.36 16.74
C LEU A 143 15.03 -3.51 15.34
N SER A 144 14.06 -4.41 15.22
CA SER A 144 13.33 -4.63 13.97
C SER A 144 12.08 -3.75 13.93
N LEU A 145 12.06 -2.73 13.08
CA LEU A 145 10.91 -1.86 12.91
C LEU A 145 9.86 -2.52 12.02
N ILE A 146 8.62 -2.59 12.52
CA ILE A 146 7.44 -3.01 11.75
C ILE A 146 6.42 -1.88 11.68
N GLY A 147 5.69 -1.80 10.57
CA GLY A 147 4.55 -0.92 10.42
C GLY A 147 3.29 -1.49 11.06
N ARG A 148 2.45 -0.63 11.67
CA ARG A 148 1.13 -1.04 12.13
C ARG A 148 0.00 -0.29 11.44
N ARG A 149 -1.12 -0.97 11.34
CA ARG A 149 -2.36 -0.45 10.76
C ARG A 149 -3.31 -0.03 11.88
N HIS A 150 -4.15 0.94 11.59
CA HIS A 150 -5.20 1.36 12.52
C HIS A 150 -6.50 1.60 11.77
N VAL A 151 -7.62 1.07 12.31
CA VAL A 151 -8.94 1.14 11.68
C VAL A 151 -9.42 2.58 11.42
N ARG A 152 -9.05 3.55 12.28
CA ARG A 152 -9.41 4.96 12.13
C ARG A 152 -8.52 5.75 11.17
N SER A 153 -7.50 5.11 10.60
CA SER A 153 -6.56 5.74 9.66
C SER A 153 -6.90 5.45 8.21
N ASN A 154 -7.31 4.22 7.89
CA ASN A 154 -7.46 3.72 6.52
C ASN A 154 -6.32 4.22 5.61
N ASN A 155 -5.10 3.76 5.90
CA ASN A 155 -3.83 4.37 5.51
C ASN A 155 -3.66 5.78 6.14
N SER A 156 -3.96 6.84 5.41
CA SER A 156 -3.95 8.24 5.89
C SER A 156 -5.26 8.99 5.58
N TRP A 157 -6.17 8.37 4.87
CA TRP A 157 -7.36 9.03 4.30
C TRP A 157 -8.26 9.65 5.35
N LEU A 158 -8.31 9.05 6.54
CA LEU A 158 -9.20 9.46 7.61
C LEU A 158 -8.56 10.47 8.58
N HIS A 159 -7.28 10.81 8.42
CA HIS A 159 -6.55 11.68 9.33
C HIS A 159 -7.02 13.15 9.28
N ASN A 160 -7.63 13.59 8.20
CA ASN A 160 -8.22 14.93 8.10
C ASN A 160 -9.65 15.03 8.65
N SER A 161 -10.16 13.97 9.29
CA SER A 161 -11.46 13.95 9.95
C SER A 161 -11.31 14.15 11.47
N GLN A 162 -11.79 15.29 12.01
CA GLN A 162 -11.75 15.61 13.43
C GLN A 162 -12.37 14.51 14.30
N ARG A 163 -13.44 13.87 13.82
CA ARG A 163 -14.11 12.79 14.54
C ARG A 163 -13.24 11.55 14.69
N LEU A 164 -12.36 11.28 13.73
CA LEU A 164 -11.55 10.05 13.67
C LEU A 164 -10.17 10.22 14.32
N VAL A 165 -9.60 11.43 14.32
CA VAL A 165 -8.30 11.70 14.95
C VAL A 165 -8.39 12.07 16.41
N LYS A 166 -9.57 12.48 16.90
CA LYS A 166 -9.75 12.84 18.32
C LYS A 166 -9.39 11.69 19.27
N GLY A 167 -8.99 12.05 20.49
CA GLY A 167 -8.58 11.12 21.55
C GLY A 167 -7.06 11.12 21.73
N PRO A 168 -6.49 10.09 22.36
CA PRO A 168 -5.06 10.01 22.59
C PRO A 168 -4.28 9.95 21.26
N ASP A 169 -3.06 10.45 21.30
CA ASP A 169 -2.14 10.36 20.18
C ASP A 169 -1.88 8.89 19.84
N ARG A 170 -1.90 8.59 18.54
CA ARG A 170 -1.73 7.23 18.02
C ARG A 170 -0.44 7.06 17.22
N CYS A 171 0.26 8.17 16.96
CA CYS A 171 1.56 8.12 16.30
C CYS A 171 2.65 7.93 17.35
N THR A 172 2.68 6.78 17.98
CA THR A 172 3.61 6.38 19.02
C THR A 172 4.51 5.24 18.54
N LEU A 173 5.74 5.18 19.09
CA LEU A 173 6.62 4.04 18.94
C LEU A 173 6.29 3.03 20.03
N MET A 174 5.64 1.91 19.67
CA MET A 174 5.48 0.79 20.58
C MET A 174 6.81 0.06 20.76
N ILE A 175 7.17 -0.25 22.00
CA ILE A 175 8.40 -0.94 22.38
C ILE A 175 8.18 -1.84 23.57
N HIS A 176 8.83 -3.03 23.57
CA HIS A 176 8.76 -3.95 24.70
C HIS A 176 9.43 -3.35 25.96
N PRO A 177 8.91 -3.62 27.19
CA PRO A 177 9.48 -3.10 28.45
C PRO A 177 10.98 -3.35 28.61
N ASP A 178 11.46 -4.55 28.28
CA ASP A 178 12.89 -4.90 28.39
C ASP A 178 13.74 -4.05 27.44
N ASP A 179 13.28 -3.83 26.21
CA ASP A 179 13.98 -3.00 25.23
C ASP A 179 13.98 -1.51 25.61
N ALA A 180 12.88 -1.04 26.19
CA ALA A 180 12.76 0.32 26.70
C ALA A 180 13.71 0.53 27.88
N ALA A 181 13.70 -0.38 28.87
CA ALA A 181 14.57 -0.32 30.04
C ALA A 181 16.07 -0.36 29.67
N ALA A 182 16.46 -1.24 28.72
CA ALA A 182 17.84 -1.31 28.23
C ALA A 182 18.33 -0.01 27.58
N ARG A 183 17.39 0.86 27.14
CA ARG A 183 17.69 2.15 26.49
C ARG A 183 17.37 3.36 27.41
N GLY A 184 16.98 3.12 28.65
CA GLY A 184 16.62 4.17 29.61
C GLY A 184 15.39 4.97 29.20
N LEU A 185 14.45 4.34 28.49
CA LEU A 185 13.20 4.94 28.01
C LEU A 185 12.04 4.55 28.91
N ALA A 186 11.18 5.50 29.21
CA ALA A 186 9.92 5.31 29.90
C ALA A 186 8.74 5.60 28.94
N ASP A 187 7.54 5.17 29.36
CA ASP A 187 6.32 5.47 28.63
C ASP A 187 6.11 6.99 28.53
N GLY A 188 5.81 7.47 27.32
CA GLY A 188 5.66 8.91 27.03
C GLY A 188 6.97 9.66 26.74
N ASP A 189 8.15 9.08 26.95
CA ASP A 189 9.41 9.71 26.58
C ASP A 189 9.49 9.95 25.07
N LEU A 190 10.23 10.99 24.67
CA LEU A 190 10.54 11.23 23.27
C LEU A 190 11.77 10.39 22.88
N ALA A 191 11.61 9.52 21.90
CA ALA A 191 12.71 8.72 21.35
C ALA A 191 13.05 9.12 19.92
N ARG A 192 14.33 9.12 19.63
CA ARG A 192 14.89 9.21 18.28
C ARG A 192 15.02 7.79 17.72
N VAL A 193 14.32 7.54 16.64
CA VAL A 193 14.36 6.29 15.87
C VAL A 193 15.13 6.55 14.58
N ALA A 194 16.21 5.83 14.36
CA ALA A 194 17.05 6.02 13.17
C ALA A 194 17.25 4.71 12.41
N SER A 195 17.12 4.78 11.10
CA SER A 195 17.49 3.75 10.14
C SER A 195 18.74 4.17 9.35
N ARG A 196 19.17 3.36 8.39
CA ARG A 196 20.25 3.72 7.45
C ARG A 196 19.98 5.01 6.66
N VAL A 197 18.70 5.33 6.42
CA VAL A 197 18.31 6.38 5.47
C VAL A 197 17.73 7.64 6.12
N GLY A 198 17.35 7.57 7.38
CA GLY A 198 16.77 8.72 8.05
C GLY A 198 16.47 8.48 9.51
N ALA A 199 15.94 9.50 10.17
CA ALA A 199 15.55 9.46 11.56
C ALA A 199 14.26 10.24 11.80
N VAL A 200 13.50 9.83 12.81
CA VAL A 200 12.31 10.53 13.31
C VAL A 200 12.32 10.57 14.83
N GLU A 201 11.66 11.56 15.40
CA GLU A 201 11.44 11.67 16.85
C GLU A 201 9.96 11.45 17.16
N VAL A 202 9.68 10.54 18.08
CA VAL A 202 8.31 10.09 18.36
C VAL A 202 8.17 9.68 19.81
N ALA A 203 6.98 9.91 20.40
CA ALA A 203 6.68 9.46 21.76
C ALA A 203 6.67 7.93 21.86
N VAL A 204 7.22 7.42 22.95
CA VAL A 204 7.30 6.00 23.27
C VAL A 204 5.98 5.53 23.91
N GLU A 205 5.55 4.35 23.55
CA GLU A 205 4.46 3.59 24.16
C GLU A 205 5.03 2.24 24.60
N VAL A 206 5.24 2.07 25.90
CA VAL A 206 5.80 0.83 26.46
C VAL A 206 4.68 -0.21 26.59
N THR A 207 4.85 -1.39 25.98
CA THR A 207 3.81 -2.41 25.92
C THR A 207 4.37 -3.82 25.79
N GLU A 208 3.73 -4.79 26.44
CA GLU A 208 4.00 -6.22 26.30
C GLU A 208 3.38 -6.83 25.03
N ASP A 209 2.61 -6.06 24.25
CA ASP A 209 1.98 -6.54 23.01
C ASP A 209 3.00 -6.82 21.89
N LEU A 210 4.25 -6.40 22.05
CA LEU A 210 5.37 -6.68 21.17
C LEU A 210 6.37 -7.63 21.79
N MET A 211 6.99 -8.46 20.97
CA MET A 211 8.11 -9.28 21.41
C MET A 211 9.39 -8.44 21.56
N PRO A 212 10.31 -8.79 22.47
CA PRO A 212 11.62 -8.15 22.55
C PRO A 212 12.35 -8.16 21.21
N GLY A 213 13.08 -7.07 20.93
CA GLY A 213 13.80 -6.89 19.67
C GLY A 213 12.94 -6.29 18.53
N VAL A 214 11.64 -6.05 18.76
CA VAL A 214 10.73 -5.48 17.76
C VAL A 214 10.14 -4.17 18.27
N VAL A 215 10.10 -3.17 17.38
CA VAL A 215 9.40 -1.91 17.60
C VAL A 215 8.38 -1.65 16.50
N SER A 216 7.30 -0.95 16.82
CA SER A 216 6.23 -0.68 15.87
C SER A 216 5.86 0.77 15.78
N LEU A 217 5.81 1.31 14.54
CA LEU A 217 5.38 2.66 14.24
C LEU A 217 4.20 2.63 13.26
N PRO A 218 3.13 3.42 13.48
CA PRO A 218 2.00 3.43 12.57
C PRO A 218 2.36 4.11 11.25
N HIS A 219 1.88 3.57 10.14
CA HIS A 219 2.04 4.22 8.85
C HIS A 219 0.92 5.25 8.58
N GLY A 220 1.15 6.11 7.58
CA GLY A 220 0.17 7.07 7.10
C GLY A 220 0.23 8.43 7.80
N TRP A 221 1.13 8.63 8.74
CA TRP A 221 1.40 9.89 9.43
C TRP A 221 2.51 10.71 8.75
N GLY A 222 2.79 11.90 9.28
CA GLY A 222 3.80 12.82 8.75
C GLY A 222 3.17 13.96 7.93
N HIS A 223 2.10 14.57 8.44
CA HIS A 223 1.32 15.61 7.74
C HIS A 223 1.82 17.03 7.92
N ASN A 224 2.99 17.25 8.54
CA ASN A 224 3.58 18.56 8.78
C ASN A 224 4.55 19.01 7.67
N ARG A 225 4.51 18.40 6.51
CA ARG A 225 5.40 18.75 5.39
C ARG A 225 4.94 20.03 4.70
N ALA A 226 5.91 20.78 4.18
CA ALA A 226 5.64 21.98 3.40
C ALA A 226 4.68 21.68 2.23
N GLY A 227 3.65 22.53 2.05
CA GLY A 227 2.63 22.36 1.02
C GLY A 227 1.44 21.48 1.41
N VAL A 228 1.44 20.86 2.60
CA VAL A 228 0.25 20.17 3.12
C VAL A 228 -0.74 21.20 3.65
N SER A 229 -1.96 21.19 3.10
CA SER A 229 -3.03 22.15 3.46
C SER A 229 -4.16 21.52 4.27
N TRP A 230 -4.02 20.30 4.73
CA TRP A 230 -5.03 19.56 5.52
C TRP A 230 -4.94 19.95 6.98
N GLN A 231 -5.74 20.91 7.38
CA GLN A 231 -5.64 21.55 8.69
C GLN A 231 -5.75 20.57 9.87
N THR A 232 -6.75 19.68 9.84
CA THR A 232 -6.94 18.69 10.90
C THR A 232 -5.80 17.67 10.92
N ALA A 233 -5.38 17.17 9.78
CA ALA A 233 -4.27 16.24 9.68
C ALA A 233 -2.94 16.89 10.13
N ALA A 234 -2.70 18.15 9.75
CA ALA A 234 -1.50 18.89 10.15
C ALA A 234 -1.45 19.16 11.67
N ALA A 235 -2.62 19.40 12.30
CA ALA A 235 -2.70 19.55 13.76
C ALA A 235 -2.42 18.24 14.53
N HIS A 236 -2.51 17.10 13.86
CA HIS A 236 -2.20 15.76 14.37
C HIS A 236 -1.14 15.09 13.47
N ALA A 237 -0.07 15.82 13.18
CA ALA A 237 0.86 15.47 12.12
C ALA A 237 1.52 14.09 12.28
N GLY A 238 2.00 13.79 13.49
CA GLY A 238 2.83 12.62 13.73
C GLY A 238 4.09 12.61 12.88
N VAL A 239 4.73 11.44 12.78
CA VAL A 239 5.96 11.23 11.99
C VAL A 239 5.72 10.20 10.88
N SER A 240 6.48 10.27 9.81
CA SER A 240 6.33 9.36 8.67
C SER A 240 7.23 8.13 8.82
N LEU A 241 6.63 6.96 8.90
CA LEU A 241 7.35 5.68 8.82
C LEU A 241 8.20 5.58 7.54
N ASN A 242 7.75 6.20 6.44
CA ASN A 242 8.48 6.16 5.17
C ASN A 242 9.83 6.88 5.22
N ASP A 243 10.06 7.77 6.20
CA ASP A 243 11.37 8.41 6.39
C ASP A 243 12.44 7.44 6.90
N LEU A 244 12.02 6.29 7.42
CA LEU A 244 12.88 5.20 7.88
C LEU A 244 12.97 4.05 6.89
N THR A 245 12.09 4.02 5.87
CA THR A 245 12.03 2.92 4.90
C THR A 245 13.15 3.04 3.87
N ASP A 246 13.97 2.00 3.78
CA ASP A 246 15.13 1.95 2.88
C ASP A 246 14.71 1.60 1.45
N PRO A 247 14.91 2.49 0.46
CA PRO A 247 14.54 2.26 -0.93
C PRO A 247 15.38 1.17 -1.63
N GLU A 248 16.54 0.79 -1.06
CA GLU A 248 17.36 -0.29 -1.59
C GLU A 248 16.90 -1.68 -1.11
N ARG A 249 15.97 -1.71 -0.13
CA ARG A 249 15.37 -2.95 0.38
C ARG A 249 14.07 -3.27 -0.33
N TYR A 250 14.09 -4.24 -1.19
CA TYR A 250 12.90 -4.74 -1.90
C TYR A 250 12.92 -6.26 -1.98
N CYS A 251 11.73 -6.84 -2.10
CA CYS A 251 11.57 -8.27 -2.34
C CYS A 251 12.03 -8.60 -3.77
N ARG A 252 13.06 -9.41 -3.92
CA ARG A 252 13.62 -9.76 -5.25
C ARG A 252 12.66 -10.54 -6.12
N LEU A 253 11.71 -11.26 -5.53
CA LEU A 253 10.72 -12.05 -6.27
C LEU A 253 9.56 -11.18 -6.78
N SER A 254 9.05 -10.28 -5.96
CA SER A 254 7.86 -9.47 -6.28
C SER A 254 8.17 -8.03 -6.68
N GLY A 255 9.37 -7.52 -6.39
CA GLY A 255 9.72 -6.11 -6.55
C GLY A 255 9.11 -5.19 -5.49
N ASN A 256 8.34 -5.71 -4.53
CA ASN A 256 7.73 -4.91 -3.50
C ASN A 256 8.76 -4.34 -2.51
N ALA A 257 8.55 -3.10 -2.07
CA ALA A 257 9.34 -2.51 -1.00
C ALA A 257 9.22 -3.33 0.30
N VAL A 258 10.33 -3.51 1.00
CA VAL A 258 10.37 -4.14 2.32
C VAL A 258 10.00 -3.08 3.35
N LEU A 259 8.74 -3.08 3.79
CA LEU A 259 8.19 -2.11 4.74
C LEU A 259 8.31 -2.55 6.20
N ASN A 260 8.56 -3.84 6.44
CA ASN A 260 8.70 -4.42 7.78
C ASN A 260 10.08 -5.05 7.94
N GLY A 261 10.54 -5.14 9.20
CA GLY A 261 11.87 -5.68 9.49
C GLY A 261 13.00 -4.72 9.13
N THR A 262 12.74 -3.40 9.11
CA THR A 262 13.79 -2.40 8.92
C THR A 262 14.66 -2.31 10.18
N PRO A 263 15.98 -2.53 10.10
CA PRO A 263 16.85 -2.34 11.24
C PRO A 263 16.86 -0.87 11.67
N VAL A 264 16.63 -0.61 12.95
CA VAL A 264 16.65 0.74 13.53
C VAL A 264 17.40 0.74 14.86
N THR A 265 18.00 1.88 15.18
CA THR A 265 18.40 2.23 16.54
C THR A 265 17.34 3.09 17.19
N VAL A 266 17.15 2.92 18.48
CA VAL A 266 16.22 3.70 19.28
C VAL A 266 16.98 4.22 20.49
N GLU A 267 16.97 5.52 20.68
CA GLU A 267 17.65 6.22 21.79
C GLU A 267 16.75 7.35 22.31
N ARG A 268 17.00 7.83 23.52
CA ARG A 268 16.32 9.00 24.02
C ARG A 268 16.64 10.19 23.12
N ALA A 269 15.63 10.93 22.70
CA ALA A 269 15.86 12.18 21.99
C ALA A 269 16.54 13.19 22.94
N GLU A 270 17.56 13.89 22.44
CA GLU A 270 18.16 14.98 23.19
C GLU A 270 17.14 16.12 23.33
N GLU A 271 16.96 16.65 24.55
CA GLU A 271 16.19 17.88 24.71
C GLU A 271 16.85 18.98 23.87
N ALA A 272 16.06 19.56 22.95
CA ALA A 272 16.56 20.72 22.21
C ALA A 272 16.92 21.80 23.25
N VAL A 273 18.23 22.03 23.45
CA VAL A 273 18.71 23.15 24.23
C VAL A 273 18.13 24.39 23.56
N ALA A 274 17.15 25.01 24.23
CA ALA A 274 16.59 26.28 23.77
C ALA A 274 17.77 27.26 23.64
N ALA A 275 18.07 27.62 22.40
CA ALA A 275 19.02 28.70 22.14
C ALA A 275 18.36 29.98 22.70
N GLU A 276 18.96 30.52 23.81
CA GLU A 276 18.62 31.82 24.38
C GLU A 276 18.84 32.97 23.38
#